data_251e053a5314431bdbb74982bfe99be6
#
_entry.id   251e053a5314431bdbb74982bfe99be6
#
_cell.length_a   1.000
_cell.length_b   1.000
_cell.length_c   1.000
_cell.angle_alpha   90.00
_cell.angle_beta   90.00
_cell.angle_gamma   90.00
#
_symmetry.space_group_name_H-M   'P 1'
#
loop_
_entity.id
_entity.type
_entity.pdbx_description
1 polymer ?
#
loop_
_entity_poly.entity_id
_entity_poly.type
_entity_poly.pdbx_seq_one_letter_code
_entity_poly.pdbx_strand_id
1 'polypeptide(L)'
;SANSEAAVDCVIEAELSSLRRAAHECHVDLKTSFRWRHRFLRYALTTNANKLSGIVEADEVFTPESFKGSRTLTRPPRKHGGDGHGRVPLVPILIAVDRYENEADAVLLDKSYQQIAPALQPLLGRGSILCTDGNQSYIQIAEEAAGIIHKRLIISKHHRVEDEVYHIQTLNNYVSRWRGWMQKFHGVGTDYLKNYLAWFRVYNQEPNSAKSWLSGGVKIVNNT
;
A
#
# COMPACT_ATOMS: atom_id res chain seq x y z
N SER A 1 22.95 12.00 20.12
CA SER A 1 24.11 11.23 20.60
C SER A 1 24.59 10.35 19.44
N ALA A 2 25.93 10.19 19.31
CA ALA A 2 26.56 9.42 18.21
C ALA A 2 25.97 8.01 18.01
N ASN A 3 25.43 7.39 19.07
CA ASN A 3 24.76 6.08 19.00
C ASN A 3 23.43 6.10 18.26
N SER A 4 22.72 7.23 18.19
CA SER A 4 21.44 7.31 17.48
C SER A 4 21.65 7.50 15.97
N GLU A 5 22.68 8.21 15.55
CA GLU A 5 23.02 8.43 14.14
C GLU A 5 23.55 7.15 13.49
N ALA A 6 24.46 6.45 14.14
CA ALA A 6 24.99 5.18 13.67
C ALA A 6 23.90 4.09 13.56
N ALA A 7 22.92 4.07 14.48
CA ALA A 7 21.77 3.17 14.41
C ALA A 7 20.85 3.47 13.23
N VAL A 8 20.73 4.74 12.88
CA VAL A 8 19.95 5.23 11.74
C VAL A 8 20.61 4.85 10.42
N ASP A 9 21.89 5.11 10.26
CA ASP A 9 22.64 4.76 9.05
C ASP A 9 22.62 3.26 8.80
N CYS A 10 22.76 2.45 9.87
CA CYS A 10 22.65 1.00 9.79
C CYS A 10 21.26 0.52 9.31
N VAL A 11 20.17 1.15 9.78
CA VAL A 11 18.81 0.79 9.35
C VAL A 11 18.56 1.23 7.91
N ILE A 12 19.13 2.35 7.48
CA ILE A 12 19.04 2.87 6.12
C ILE A 12 19.75 1.94 5.13
N GLU A 13 20.93 1.44 5.45
CA GLU A 13 21.66 0.48 4.60
C GLU A 13 20.99 -0.90 4.57
N ALA A 14 20.29 -1.27 5.63
CA ALA A 14 19.52 -2.52 5.73
C ALA A 14 18.14 -2.47 5.06
N GLU A 15 17.83 -1.47 4.28
CA GLU A 15 16.50 -1.11 3.79
C GLU A 15 15.74 -2.25 3.07
N LEU A 16 16.41 -3.04 2.28
CA LEU A 16 15.84 -4.23 1.60
C LEU A 16 16.32 -5.54 2.22
N SER A 17 17.10 -5.47 3.30
CA SER A 17 17.62 -6.66 3.96
C SER A 17 16.54 -7.33 4.82
N SER A 18 16.73 -8.62 5.10
CA SER A 18 15.90 -9.31 6.08
C SER A 18 16.07 -8.68 7.46
N LEU A 19 15.04 -8.79 8.31
CA LEU A 19 15.14 -8.33 9.71
C LEU A 19 16.31 -8.95 10.48
N ARG A 20 16.65 -10.21 10.15
CA ARG A 20 17.78 -10.92 10.79
C ARG A 20 19.11 -10.32 10.35
N ARG A 21 19.25 -10.01 9.08
CA ARG A 21 20.45 -9.36 8.56
C ARG A 21 20.62 -7.96 9.17
N ALA A 22 19.56 -7.15 9.17
CA ALA A 22 19.57 -5.83 9.80
C ALA A 22 19.90 -5.90 11.31
N ALA A 23 19.35 -6.88 12.03
CA ALA A 23 19.68 -7.08 13.45
C ALA A 23 21.15 -7.41 13.67
N HIS A 24 21.73 -8.25 12.81
CA HIS A 24 23.14 -8.62 12.87
C HIS A 24 24.06 -7.42 12.55
N GLU A 25 23.78 -6.71 11.47
CA GLU A 25 24.57 -5.54 11.04
C GLU A 25 24.53 -4.40 12.06
N CYS A 26 23.38 -4.18 12.69
CA CYS A 26 23.19 -3.15 13.71
C CYS A 26 23.54 -3.60 15.13
N HIS A 27 24.01 -4.82 15.33
CA HIS A 27 24.33 -5.40 16.65
C HIS A 27 23.18 -5.29 17.66
N VAL A 28 21.95 -5.52 17.22
CA VAL A 28 20.72 -5.50 18.05
C VAL A 28 19.97 -6.81 17.96
N ASP A 29 19.06 -7.05 18.91
CA ASP A 29 18.17 -8.19 18.81
C ASP A 29 17.11 -8.03 17.71
N LEU A 30 16.54 -9.16 17.26
CA LEU A 30 15.55 -9.20 16.18
C LEU A 30 14.30 -8.36 16.50
N LYS A 31 13.88 -8.31 17.77
CA LYS A 31 12.70 -7.54 18.20
C LYS A 31 12.97 -6.04 18.09
N THR A 32 14.17 -5.60 18.43
CA THR A 32 14.61 -4.21 18.30
C THR A 32 14.69 -3.82 16.81
N SER A 33 15.30 -4.63 15.96
CA SER A 33 15.33 -4.43 14.52
C SER A 33 13.91 -4.32 13.92
N PHE A 34 12.99 -5.19 14.33
CA PHE A 34 11.59 -5.14 13.92
C PHE A 34 10.90 -3.83 14.34
N ARG A 35 11.08 -3.42 15.61
CA ARG A 35 10.49 -2.19 16.15
C ARG A 35 11.02 -0.96 15.42
N TRP A 36 12.32 -0.90 15.19
CA TRP A 36 12.95 0.19 14.45
C TRP A 36 12.39 0.29 13.04
N ARG A 37 12.38 -0.82 12.29
CA ARG A 37 11.78 -0.83 10.95
C ARG A 37 10.38 -0.24 10.95
N HIS A 38 9.51 -0.69 11.84
CA HIS A 38 8.14 -0.18 11.89
C HIS A 38 8.01 1.27 12.38
N ARG A 39 8.96 1.77 13.16
CA ARG A 39 9.01 3.21 13.50
C ARG A 39 9.31 4.05 12.24
N PHE A 40 10.28 3.66 11.43
CA PHE A 40 10.59 4.37 10.19
C PHE A 40 9.45 4.27 9.18
N LEU A 41 8.86 3.10 9.02
CA LEU A 41 7.75 2.90 8.09
C LEU A 41 6.50 3.73 8.47
N ARG A 42 6.35 4.14 9.73
CA ARG A 42 5.29 5.08 10.12
C ARG A 42 5.45 6.44 9.45
N TYR A 43 6.67 6.88 9.23
CA TYR A 43 6.89 8.13 8.50
C TYR A 43 6.43 7.99 7.04
N ALA A 44 6.67 6.86 6.41
CA ALA A 44 6.19 6.59 5.05
C ALA A 44 4.65 6.68 4.92
N LEU A 45 3.88 6.51 5.99
CA LEU A 45 2.42 6.68 5.95
C LEU A 45 2.02 8.11 5.57
N THR A 46 2.85 9.11 5.83
CA THR A 46 2.60 10.52 5.47
C THR A 46 2.77 10.80 3.98
N THR A 47 3.33 9.85 3.22
CA THR A 47 3.57 10.00 1.77
C THR A 47 2.36 9.64 0.91
N ASN A 48 1.24 9.25 1.53
CA ASN A 48 0.00 9.05 0.79
C ASN A 48 -0.41 10.33 0.07
N ALA A 49 -0.84 10.23 -1.19
CA ALA A 49 -1.28 11.41 -1.91
C ALA A 49 -2.45 12.09 -1.17
N ASN A 50 -2.38 13.41 -1.05
CA ASN A 50 -3.46 14.20 -0.47
C ASN A 50 -4.53 14.56 -1.50
N LYS A 51 -4.16 14.54 -2.80
CA LYS A 51 -5.03 14.80 -3.93
C LYS A 51 -4.56 14.01 -5.15
N LEU A 52 -5.55 13.52 -5.89
CA LEU A 52 -5.40 12.91 -7.21
C LEU A 52 -6.12 13.80 -8.22
N SER A 53 -5.58 13.95 -9.43
CA SER A 53 -6.11 14.87 -10.42
C SER A 53 -6.03 14.33 -11.85
N GLY A 54 -6.78 14.94 -12.76
CA GLY A 54 -6.86 14.48 -14.15
C GLY A 54 -7.54 13.11 -14.24
N ILE A 55 -6.89 12.16 -14.90
CA ILE A 55 -7.40 10.78 -14.99
C ILE A 55 -6.89 9.97 -13.80
N VAL A 56 -7.81 9.51 -12.97
CA VAL A 56 -7.57 8.70 -11.78
C VAL A 56 -8.06 7.29 -12.02
N GLU A 57 -7.20 6.31 -11.82
CA GLU A 57 -7.53 4.88 -11.89
C GLU A 57 -7.67 4.36 -10.46
N ALA A 58 -8.76 3.68 -10.14
CA ALA A 58 -8.98 3.10 -8.81
C ALA A 58 -9.57 1.68 -8.90
N ASP A 59 -9.10 0.79 -8.02
CA ASP A 59 -9.57 -0.60 -7.93
C ASP A 59 -9.22 -1.19 -6.57
N GLU A 60 -9.87 -2.31 -6.19
CA GLU A 60 -9.54 -3.08 -5.00
C GLU A 60 -8.65 -4.27 -5.35
N VAL A 61 -7.56 -4.37 -4.60
CA VAL A 61 -6.65 -5.52 -4.64
C VAL A 61 -6.84 -6.35 -3.38
N PHE A 62 -6.84 -7.66 -3.53
CA PHE A 62 -7.03 -8.56 -2.40
C PHE A 62 -5.73 -9.26 -2.02
N THR A 63 -5.44 -9.32 -0.71
CA THR A 63 -4.34 -10.09 -0.14
C THR A 63 -4.86 -11.05 0.93
N PRO A 64 -4.31 -12.25 1.06
CA PRO A 64 -4.70 -13.16 2.13
C PRO A 64 -4.42 -12.57 3.50
N GLU A 65 -5.40 -12.63 4.41
CA GLU A 65 -5.20 -12.28 5.82
C GLU A 65 -4.03 -13.07 6.42
N SER A 66 -3.17 -12.42 7.17
CA SER A 66 -1.97 -13.01 7.74
C SER A 66 -1.76 -12.59 9.19
N PHE A 67 -1.60 -13.56 10.06
CA PHE A 67 -1.21 -13.40 11.47
C PHE A 67 0.29 -13.63 11.67
N LYS A 68 1.11 -13.41 10.64
CA LYS A 68 2.56 -13.61 10.73
C LYS A 68 3.18 -12.82 11.88
N GLY A 69 3.87 -13.55 12.76
CA GLY A 69 4.49 -12.96 13.96
C GLY A 69 3.59 -12.94 15.20
N SER A 70 2.28 -13.21 15.07
CA SER A 70 1.39 -13.34 16.22
C SER A 70 1.56 -14.71 16.88
N ARG A 71 1.52 -14.73 18.21
CA ARG A 71 1.45 -15.96 19.00
C ARG A 71 0.01 -16.36 19.34
N THR A 72 -0.93 -15.43 19.19
CA THR A 72 -2.35 -15.62 19.44
C THR A 72 -3.09 -15.61 18.12
N LEU A 73 -3.67 -16.75 17.73
CA LEU A 73 -4.45 -16.86 16.51
C LEU A 73 -5.93 -16.86 16.86
N THR A 74 -6.71 -16.07 16.16
CA THR A 74 -8.18 -16.04 16.26
C THR A 74 -8.85 -17.16 15.45
N ARG A 75 -8.06 -17.91 14.67
CA ARG A 75 -8.48 -19.05 13.86
C ARG A 75 -7.44 -20.18 13.93
N PRO A 76 -7.79 -21.39 13.54
CA PRO A 76 -6.81 -22.50 13.46
C PRO A 76 -5.62 -22.14 12.53
N PRO A 77 -4.40 -22.62 12.85
CA PRO A 77 -3.25 -22.48 11.97
C PRO A 77 -3.53 -23.12 10.61
N ARG A 78 -2.97 -22.55 9.55
CA ARG A 78 -3.01 -23.17 8.22
C ARG A 78 -2.21 -24.45 8.22
N LYS A 79 -2.77 -25.53 7.67
CA LYS A 79 -2.03 -26.75 7.43
C LYS A 79 -1.06 -26.55 6.27
N HIS A 80 0.20 -26.92 6.47
CA HIS A 80 1.20 -26.95 5.41
C HIS A 80 0.85 -28.05 4.41
N GLY A 81 0.86 -27.73 3.10
CA GLY A 81 0.56 -28.73 2.06
C GLY A 81 -0.92 -29.11 1.93
N GLY A 82 -1.83 -28.39 2.57
CA GLY A 82 -3.26 -28.56 2.33
C GLY A 82 -3.64 -28.20 0.89
N ASP A 83 -4.69 -28.84 0.40
CA ASP A 83 -5.25 -28.69 -0.96
C ASP A 83 -5.75 -27.27 -1.32
N GLY A 84 -5.47 -26.27 -0.50
CA GLY A 84 -5.81 -24.86 -0.77
C GLY A 84 -7.31 -24.53 -0.67
N HIS A 85 -8.16 -25.50 -0.37
CA HIS A 85 -9.62 -25.32 -0.35
C HIS A 85 -10.17 -24.64 0.92
N GLY A 86 -9.34 -24.38 1.93
CA GLY A 86 -9.72 -23.52 3.03
C GLY A 86 -9.77 -22.07 2.54
N ARG A 87 -10.97 -21.47 2.38
CA ARG A 87 -11.12 -20.05 2.04
C ARG A 87 -10.41 -19.21 3.11
N VAL A 88 -9.27 -18.67 2.73
CA VAL A 88 -8.56 -17.70 3.57
C VAL A 88 -9.31 -16.38 3.45
N PRO A 89 -9.67 -15.73 4.57
CA PRO A 89 -10.17 -14.37 4.53
C PRO A 89 -9.24 -13.48 3.72
N LEU A 90 -9.81 -12.68 2.84
CA LEU A 90 -9.10 -11.74 2.00
C LEU A 90 -9.25 -10.33 2.59
N VAL A 91 -8.17 -9.61 2.66
CA VAL A 91 -8.13 -8.21 3.07
C VAL A 91 -8.16 -7.36 1.81
N PRO A 92 -9.19 -6.55 1.59
CA PRO A 92 -9.24 -5.62 0.46
C PRO A 92 -8.33 -4.42 0.71
N ILE A 93 -7.68 -3.98 -0.33
CA ILE A 93 -6.81 -2.80 -0.35
C ILE A 93 -7.30 -1.93 -1.51
N LEU A 94 -7.79 -0.75 -1.22
CA LEU A 94 -8.02 0.27 -2.24
C LEU A 94 -6.66 0.80 -2.71
N ILE A 95 -6.48 0.85 -4.02
CA ILE A 95 -5.35 1.53 -4.65
C ILE A 95 -5.91 2.52 -5.66
N ALA A 96 -5.40 3.74 -5.64
CA ALA A 96 -5.74 4.78 -6.59
C ALA A 96 -4.46 5.45 -7.09
N VAL A 97 -4.38 5.64 -8.42
CA VAL A 97 -3.23 6.28 -9.08
C VAL A 97 -3.74 7.29 -10.11
N ASP A 98 -3.03 8.40 -10.28
CA ASP A 98 -3.31 9.33 -11.36
C ASP A 98 -2.21 9.30 -12.44
N ARG A 99 -2.39 10.07 -13.51
CA ARG A 99 -1.43 10.16 -14.62
C ARG A 99 -0.19 11.00 -14.30
N TYR A 100 -0.16 11.64 -13.15
CA TYR A 100 0.98 12.42 -12.64
C TYR A 100 1.82 11.62 -11.63
N GLU A 101 1.62 10.29 -11.58
CA GLU A 101 2.33 9.37 -10.68
C GLU A 101 2.03 9.61 -9.19
N ASN A 102 0.92 10.30 -8.86
CA ASN A 102 0.44 10.34 -7.49
C ASN A 102 -0.27 9.03 -7.15
N GLU A 103 0.06 8.47 -6.01
CA GLU A 103 -0.40 7.16 -5.55
C GLU A 103 -1.03 7.27 -4.18
N ALA A 104 -2.16 6.62 -4.00
CA ALA A 104 -2.84 6.50 -2.71
C ALA A 104 -3.29 5.06 -2.48
N ASP A 105 -3.25 4.63 -1.23
CA ASP A 105 -3.76 3.32 -0.82
C ASP A 105 -4.44 3.39 0.54
N ALA A 106 -5.37 2.44 0.76
CA ALA A 106 -6.01 2.23 2.05
C ALA A 106 -6.32 0.76 2.25
N VAL A 107 -6.01 0.22 3.42
CA VAL A 107 -6.46 -1.11 3.84
C VAL A 107 -7.90 -0.97 4.32
N LEU A 108 -8.81 -1.74 3.72
CA LEU A 108 -10.24 -1.69 3.98
C LEU A 108 -10.68 -2.92 4.81
N LEU A 109 -11.83 -2.81 5.47
CA LEU A 109 -12.48 -3.96 6.12
C LEU A 109 -13.22 -4.82 5.08
N ASP A 110 -13.88 -4.18 4.13
CA ASP A 110 -14.58 -4.80 3.02
C ASP A 110 -14.62 -3.84 1.82
N LYS A 111 -15.25 -4.25 0.71
CA LYS A 111 -15.39 -3.45 -0.52
C LYS A 111 -16.70 -2.65 -0.59
N SER A 112 -17.33 -2.36 0.54
CA SER A 112 -18.55 -1.57 0.58
C SER A 112 -18.28 -0.09 0.29
N TYR A 113 -19.32 0.59 -0.15
CA TYR A 113 -19.29 2.05 -0.30
C TYR A 113 -18.81 2.76 0.98
N GLN A 114 -19.26 2.28 2.16
CA GLN A 114 -18.92 2.85 3.47
C GLN A 114 -17.42 2.77 3.79
N GLN A 115 -16.70 1.85 3.16
CA GLN A 115 -15.25 1.72 3.31
C GLN A 115 -14.48 2.47 2.22
N ILE A 116 -14.95 2.40 0.98
CA ILE A 116 -14.24 2.99 -0.18
C ILE A 116 -14.43 4.51 -0.21
N ALA A 117 -15.64 5.01 0.01
CA ALA A 117 -15.95 6.44 -0.13
C ALA A 117 -15.11 7.34 0.80
N PRO A 118 -14.99 7.07 2.11
CA PRO A 118 -14.15 7.89 3.00
C PRO A 118 -12.66 7.86 2.63
N ALA A 119 -12.19 6.78 1.99
CA ALA A 119 -10.80 6.64 1.58
C ALA A 119 -10.51 7.31 0.23
N LEU A 120 -11.46 7.32 -0.70
CA LEU A 120 -11.27 7.79 -2.08
C LEU A 120 -11.79 9.21 -2.32
N GLN A 121 -13.01 9.53 -1.89
CA GLN A 121 -13.64 10.84 -2.19
C GLN A 121 -12.78 12.05 -1.78
N PRO A 122 -12.14 12.09 -0.59
CA PRO A 122 -11.32 13.23 -0.21
C PRO A 122 -10.10 13.45 -1.11
N LEU A 123 -9.66 12.40 -1.81
CA LEU A 123 -8.49 12.43 -2.69
C LEU A 123 -8.84 12.97 -4.09
N LEU A 124 -10.08 12.82 -4.54
CA LEU A 124 -10.49 13.22 -5.89
C LEU A 124 -10.53 14.75 -6.03
N GLY A 125 -9.74 15.27 -6.95
CA GLY A 125 -9.78 16.68 -7.34
C GLY A 125 -11.06 16.99 -8.15
N ARG A 126 -11.60 18.18 -8.04
CA ARG A 126 -12.72 18.62 -8.86
C ARG A 126 -12.35 18.58 -10.35
N GLY A 127 -13.22 18.00 -11.18
CA GLY A 127 -12.97 17.81 -12.60
C GLY A 127 -12.14 16.57 -12.93
N SER A 128 -11.80 15.73 -11.97
CA SER A 128 -11.12 14.46 -12.24
C SER A 128 -12.03 13.48 -12.98
N ILE A 129 -11.42 12.63 -13.79
CA ILE A 129 -12.05 11.53 -14.49
C ILE A 129 -11.67 10.25 -13.75
N LEU A 130 -12.63 9.60 -13.10
CA LEU A 130 -12.44 8.38 -12.35
C LEU A 130 -12.66 7.15 -13.25
N CYS A 131 -11.62 6.36 -13.48
CA CYS A 131 -11.64 5.11 -14.24
C CYS A 131 -11.67 3.92 -13.27
N THR A 132 -12.68 3.06 -13.34
CA THR A 132 -12.82 1.87 -12.50
C THR A 132 -13.43 0.69 -13.25
N ASP A 133 -13.45 -0.50 -12.63
CA ASP A 133 -14.09 -1.70 -13.16
C ASP A 133 -15.64 -1.65 -13.20
N GLY A 134 -16.23 -0.59 -12.65
CA GLY A 134 -17.69 -0.39 -12.62
C GLY A 134 -18.41 -1.02 -11.44
N ASN A 135 -17.72 -1.32 -10.35
CA ASN A 135 -18.36 -1.67 -9.08
C ASN A 135 -19.32 -0.55 -8.64
N GLN A 136 -20.48 -0.94 -8.09
CA GLN A 136 -21.55 -0.01 -7.70
C GLN A 136 -21.11 1.07 -6.71
N SER A 137 -20.15 0.76 -5.83
CA SER A 137 -19.60 1.73 -4.88
C SER A 137 -18.95 2.93 -5.57
N TYR A 138 -18.25 2.73 -6.70
CA TYR A 138 -17.63 3.82 -7.45
C TYR A 138 -18.64 4.66 -8.22
N ILE A 139 -19.75 4.05 -8.67
CA ILE A 139 -20.84 4.79 -9.32
C ILE A 139 -21.40 5.79 -8.33
N GLN A 140 -21.76 5.33 -7.14
CA GLN A 140 -22.28 6.18 -6.08
C GLN A 140 -21.29 7.28 -5.66
N ILE A 141 -19.99 6.95 -5.53
CA ILE A 141 -18.93 7.92 -5.22
C ILE A 141 -18.91 9.03 -6.27
N ALA A 142 -18.96 8.70 -7.55
CA ALA A 142 -18.90 9.67 -8.62
C ALA A 142 -20.18 10.54 -8.71
N GLU A 143 -21.34 9.97 -8.42
CA GLU A 143 -22.63 10.70 -8.37
C GLU A 143 -22.65 11.72 -7.23
N GLU A 144 -22.10 11.36 -6.06
CA GLU A 144 -22.07 12.24 -4.89
C GLU A 144 -20.94 13.27 -4.92
N ALA A 145 -19.82 12.96 -5.59
CA ALA A 145 -18.67 13.85 -5.69
C ALA A 145 -18.87 14.89 -6.81
N ALA A 146 -19.11 16.14 -6.43
CA ALA A 146 -19.38 17.22 -7.38
C ALA A 146 -18.24 17.41 -8.40
N GLY A 147 -18.58 17.23 -9.68
CA GLY A 147 -17.67 17.48 -10.80
C GLY A 147 -16.71 16.33 -11.11
N ILE A 148 -16.96 15.12 -10.65
CA ILE A 148 -16.24 13.91 -11.06
C ILE A 148 -16.95 13.28 -12.27
N ILE A 149 -16.17 12.91 -13.29
CA ILE A 149 -16.65 12.17 -14.45
C ILE A 149 -16.26 10.71 -14.25
N HIS A 150 -17.22 9.79 -14.24
CA HIS A 150 -16.94 8.37 -14.08
C HIS A 150 -16.88 7.64 -15.41
N LYS A 151 -15.76 6.98 -15.68
CA LYS A 151 -15.53 6.11 -16.84
C LYS A 151 -15.48 4.65 -16.37
N ARG A 152 -16.51 3.89 -16.73
CA ARG A 152 -16.70 2.48 -16.33
C ARG A 152 -16.11 1.56 -17.37
N LEU A 153 -15.07 0.83 -17.01
CA LEU A 153 -14.35 -0.11 -17.89
C LEU A 153 -14.85 -1.54 -17.65
N ILE A 154 -15.88 -1.94 -18.37
CA ILE A 154 -16.52 -3.26 -18.20
C ILE A 154 -15.79 -4.31 -19.03
N ILE A 155 -14.89 -5.06 -18.39
CA ILE A 155 -14.03 -6.08 -19.02
C ILE A 155 -14.85 -7.18 -19.72
N SER A 156 -16.00 -7.58 -19.18
CA SER A 156 -16.89 -8.60 -19.76
C SER A 156 -17.50 -8.20 -21.10
N LYS A 157 -17.51 -6.91 -21.43
CA LYS A 157 -17.99 -6.36 -22.71
C LYS A 157 -16.84 -5.98 -23.67
N HIS A 158 -15.64 -6.47 -23.45
CA HIS A 158 -14.41 -6.09 -24.17
C HIS A 158 -14.05 -4.59 -24.12
N HIS A 159 -14.69 -3.80 -23.27
CA HIS A 159 -14.39 -2.39 -23.04
C HIS A 159 -13.24 -2.26 -22.01
N ARG A 160 -12.01 -2.61 -22.43
CA ARG A 160 -10.81 -2.46 -21.59
C ARG A 160 -10.20 -1.06 -21.67
N VAL A 161 -10.52 -0.36 -22.74
CA VAL A 161 -10.06 1.00 -23.02
C VAL A 161 -11.23 1.75 -23.65
N GLU A 162 -11.55 2.92 -23.13
CA GLU A 162 -12.55 3.83 -23.69
C GLU A 162 -11.85 5.07 -24.24
N ASP A 163 -12.23 5.49 -25.42
CA ASP A 163 -11.65 6.66 -26.15
C ASP A 163 -10.11 6.59 -26.25
N GLU A 164 -9.51 5.40 -26.32
CA GLU A 164 -8.05 5.13 -26.38
C GLU A 164 -7.24 5.64 -25.19
N VAL A 165 -7.83 6.40 -24.28
CA VAL A 165 -7.16 7.09 -23.17
C VAL A 165 -7.59 6.54 -21.81
N TYR A 166 -8.87 6.14 -21.66
CA TYR A 166 -9.41 5.71 -20.38
C TYR A 166 -9.21 4.21 -20.19
N HIS A 167 -8.41 3.84 -19.22
CA HIS A 167 -8.08 2.47 -18.88
C HIS A 167 -7.62 2.37 -17.41
N ILE A 168 -7.41 1.16 -16.91
CA ILE A 168 -6.84 0.88 -15.60
C ILE A 168 -5.46 0.20 -15.69
N GLN A 169 -4.74 0.42 -16.76
CA GLN A 169 -3.46 -0.25 -17.01
C GLN A 169 -2.34 0.29 -16.14
N THR A 170 -2.35 1.60 -15.82
CA THR A 170 -1.36 2.21 -14.93
C THR A 170 -1.46 1.62 -13.53
N LEU A 171 -2.69 1.51 -13.03
CA LEU A 171 -2.97 0.86 -11.75
C LEU A 171 -2.57 -0.61 -11.77
N ASN A 172 -2.93 -1.37 -12.82
CA ASN A 172 -2.56 -2.79 -12.94
C ASN A 172 -1.04 -2.99 -12.94
N ASN A 173 -0.30 -2.11 -13.60
CA ASN A 173 1.17 -2.12 -13.59
C ASN A 173 1.71 -1.84 -12.18
N TYR A 174 1.18 -0.83 -11.49
CA TYR A 174 1.52 -0.53 -10.11
C TYR A 174 1.29 -1.73 -9.19
N VAL A 175 0.10 -2.34 -9.27
CA VAL A 175 -0.27 -3.53 -8.48
C VAL A 175 0.66 -4.72 -8.77
N SER A 176 1.03 -4.92 -10.03
CA SER A 176 1.96 -5.99 -10.43
C SER A 176 3.35 -5.79 -9.79
N ARG A 177 3.87 -4.56 -9.83
CA ARG A 177 5.15 -4.21 -9.17
C ARG A 177 5.06 -4.37 -7.65
N TRP A 178 3.98 -3.90 -7.03
CA TRP A 178 3.73 -4.07 -5.60
C TRP A 178 3.71 -5.55 -5.19
N ARG A 179 2.98 -6.39 -5.93
CA ARG A 179 2.92 -7.84 -5.65
C ARG A 179 4.30 -8.50 -5.76
N GLY A 180 5.07 -8.19 -6.80
CA GLY A 180 6.43 -8.69 -6.97
C GLY A 180 7.37 -8.25 -5.84
N TRP A 181 7.25 -6.99 -5.40
CA TRP A 181 8.02 -6.46 -4.29
C TRP A 181 7.64 -7.12 -2.95
N MET A 182 6.35 -7.36 -2.72
CA MET A 182 5.85 -8.03 -1.50
C MET A 182 6.31 -9.47 -1.35
N GLN A 183 6.60 -10.18 -2.45
CA GLN A 183 7.10 -11.56 -2.41
C GLN A 183 8.40 -11.71 -1.62
N LYS A 184 9.25 -10.69 -1.62
CA LYS A 184 10.54 -10.65 -0.90
C LYS A 184 10.39 -10.86 0.61
N PHE A 185 9.23 -10.53 1.17
CA PHE A 185 8.97 -10.62 2.61
C PHE A 185 8.36 -11.96 3.03
N HIS A 186 8.03 -12.85 2.08
CA HIS A 186 7.41 -14.16 2.35
C HIS A 186 6.18 -14.05 3.27
N GLY A 187 5.34 -13.06 3.01
CA GLY A 187 4.15 -12.73 3.79
C GLY A 187 4.42 -11.65 4.85
N VAL A 188 3.42 -10.82 5.07
CA VAL A 188 3.40 -9.72 6.05
C VAL A 188 2.16 -9.89 6.91
N GLY A 189 2.26 -9.65 8.23
CA GLY A 189 1.09 -9.63 9.10
C GLY A 189 0.14 -8.50 8.69
N THR A 190 -1.16 -8.78 8.67
CA THR A 190 -2.19 -7.84 8.23
C THR A 190 -2.12 -6.50 8.97
N ASP A 191 -1.83 -6.52 10.28
CA ASP A 191 -1.69 -5.32 11.11
C ASP A 191 -0.59 -4.36 10.61
N TYR A 192 0.39 -4.88 9.88
CA TYR A 192 1.52 -4.12 9.35
C TYR A 192 1.39 -3.80 7.86
N LEU A 193 0.33 -4.26 7.20
CA LEU A 193 0.16 -4.15 5.75
C LEU A 193 0.23 -2.71 5.28
N LYS A 194 -0.42 -1.77 5.98
CA LYS A 194 -0.37 -0.33 5.67
C LYS A 194 1.06 0.24 5.65
N ASN A 195 1.94 -0.23 6.53
CA ASN A 195 3.32 0.23 6.59
C ASN A 195 4.11 -0.24 5.35
N TYR A 196 3.84 -1.46 4.87
CA TYR A 196 4.48 -1.99 3.68
C TYR A 196 3.95 -1.38 2.39
N LEU A 197 2.66 -1.04 2.33
CA LEU A 197 2.09 -0.25 1.25
C LEU A 197 2.78 1.12 1.15
N ALA A 198 2.86 1.83 2.27
CA ALA A 198 3.54 3.11 2.33
C ALA A 198 5.03 3.03 1.95
N TRP A 199 5.71 1.97 2.39
CA TRP A 199 7.09 1.73 2.01
C TRP A 199 7.25 1.50 0.51
N PHE A 200 6.32 0.72 -0.08
CA PHE A 200 6.34 0.50 -1.52
C PHE A 200 6.12 1.78 -2.32
N ARG A 201 5.20 2.68 -1.91
CA ARG A 201 5.02 3.99 -2.56
C ARG A 201 6.32 4.77 -2.63
N VAL A 202 6.99 4.93 -1.49
CA VAL A 202 8.29 5.62 -1.44
C VAL A 202 9.33 4.95 -2.35
N TYR A 203 9.43 3.62 -2.27
CA TYR A 203 10.34 2.86 -3.12
C TYR A 203 10.02 3.00 -4.61
N ASN A 204 8.74 3.08 -4.97
CA ASN A 204 8.29 3.20 -6.35
C ASN A 204 8.54 4.58 -6.94
N GLN A 205 8.36 5.64 -6.14
CA GLN A 205 8.56 7.03 -6.57
C GLN A 205 10.05 7.40 -6.65
N GLU A 206 10.84 6.95 -5.69
CA GLU A 206 12.24 7.32 -5.59
C GLU A 206 13.13 6.13 -5.20
N PRO A 207 13.40 5.19 -6.12
CA PRO A 207 14.20 4.00 -5.81
C PRO A 207 15.60 4.29 -5.26
N ASN A 208 16.18 5.46 -5.61
CA ASN A 208 17.54 5.84 -5.24
C ASN A 208 17.63 6.81 -4.05
N SER A 209 16.52 7.36 -3.58
CA SER A 209 16.51 8.38 -2.53
C SER A 209 16.02 7.88 -1.18
N ALA A 210 15.88 6.58 -1.04
CA ALA A 210 15.51 5.94 0.22
C ALA A 210 16.30 6.50 1.42
N LYS A 211 17.59 6.83 1.22
CA LYS A 211 18.42 7.49 2.23
C LYS A 211 17.90 8.87 2.63
N SER A 212 17.38 9.65 1.71
CA SER A 212 16.96 11.04 1.95
C SER A 212 15.69 11.12 2.78
N TRP A 213 14.69 10.31 2.50
CA TRP A 213 13.43 10.37 3.27
C TRP A 213 13.52 9.66 4.62
N LEU A 214 14.38 8.63 4.76
CA LEU A 214 14.66 8.01 6.06
C LEU A 214 15.35 9.00 7.00
N SER A 215 16.28 9.82 6.50
CA SER A 215 16.89 10.90 7.30
C SER A 215 15.87 11.96 7.73
N GLY A 216 14.82 12.22 6.95
CA GLY A 216 13.66 13.03 7.36
C GLY A 216 12.86 12.41 8.51
N GLY A 217 12.61 11.09 8.46
CA GLY A 217 11.93 10.33 9.52
C GLY A 217 12.68 10.35 10.85
N VAL A 218 14.01 10.37 10.83
CA VAL A 218 14.84 10.44 12.04
C VAL A 218 14.67 11.75 12.79
N LYS A 219 14.57 12.88 12.09
CA LYS A 219 14.36 14.19 12.73
C LYS A 219 13.04 14.23 13.51
N ILE A 220 12.01 13.53 13.05
CA ILE A 220 10.71 13.45 13.72
C ILE A 220 10.77 12.53 14.94
N VAL A 221 11.49 11.40 14.86
CA VAL A 221 11.62 10.45 15.97
C VAL A 221 12.42 11.02 17.15
N ASN A 222 13.32 11.97 16.90
CA ASN A 222 14.12 12.62 17.95
C ASN A 222 13.38 13.79 18.62
N ASN A 223 12.25 14.25 18.08
CA ASN A 223 11.43 15.34 18.61
C ASN A 223 10.16 14.87 19.32
N THR A 224 9.94 13.57 19.46
CA THR A 224 8.87 12.91 20.24
C THR A 224 9.43 11.98 21.29
#